data_e821f1dda3c9dc7973b1f2236a6ec96a
#
_entry.id   e821f1dda3c9dc7973b1f2236a6ec96a
#
_cell.length_a   1.000
_cell.length_b   1.000
_cell.length_c   1.000
_cell.angle_alpha   90.00
_cell.angle_beta   90.00
_cell.angle_gamma   90.00
#
_symmetry.space_group_name_H-M   'P 1'
#
loop_
_entity.id
_entity.type
_entity.pdbx_description
1 polymer ?
#
loop_
_entity_poly.entity_id
_entity_poly.type
_entity_poly.pdbx_seq_one_letter_code
_entity_poly.pdbx_strand_id
1 'polypeptide(L)'
;KITIGNSVLFGPHVFIITGNHQVNQIGKCIIDVEKKTERCDADVVIEDDVWIGAGTIILKGVRIGRGSVIGAGSIVTKDTQPYSINAGNPCRKIRMRFTDSEIEEHEKRLRP
;
A
#
# COMPACT_ATOMS: atom_id res chain seq x y z
N LYS A 1 2.15 4.99 12.09
CA LYS A 1 2.15 6.24 11.32
C LYS A 1 1.76 5.98 9.87
N ILE A 2 0.93 6.83 9.33
CA ILE A 2 0.53 6.81 7.93
C ILE A 2 1.03 8.10 7.28
N THR A 3 1.77 7.97 6.19
CA THR A 3 2.25 9.10 5.40
C THR A 3 1.64 9.03 4.02
N ILE A 4 0.97 10.09 3.60
CA ILE A 4 0.33 10.20 2.29
C ILE A 4 0.94 11.39 1.56
N GLY A 5 1.44 11.13 0.35
CA GLY A 5 2.05 12.15 -0.48
C GLY A 5 1.04 13.06 -1.17
N ASN A 6 1.50 13.73 -2.21
CA ASN A 6 0.70 14.69 -2.97
C ASN A 6 -0.03 14.01 -4.13
N SER A 7 -1.15 14.58 -4.55
CA SER A 7 -1.91 14.14 -5.73
C SER A 7 -2.35 12.67 -5.64
N VAL A 8 -2.83 12.26 -4.46
CA VAL A 8 -3.33 10.90 -4.23
C VAL A 8 -4.85 10.88 -4.32
N LEU A 9 -5.38 9.94 -5.11
CA LEU A 9 -6.80 9.71 -5.22
C LEU A 9 -7.20 8.45 -4.47
N PHE A 10 -8.19 8.58 -3.59
CA PHE A 10 -8.79 7.45 -2.88
C PHE A 10 -10.21 7.21 -3.36
N GLY A 11 -10.52 5.98 -3.74
CA GLY A 11 -11.90 5.54 -3.85
C GLY A 11 -12.56 5.44 -2.48
N PRO A 12 -13.88 5.22 -2.42
CA PRO A 12 -14.58 5.06 -1.14
C PRO A 12 -14.17 3.77 -0.43
N HIS A 13 -14.30 3.77 0.89
CA HIS A 13 -14.08 2.59 1.73
C HIS A 13 -12.67 2.00 1.61
N VAL A 14 -11.66 2.85 1.56
CA VAL A 14 -10.26 2.42 1.64
C VAL A 14 -9.87 2.32 3.11
N PHE A 15 -9.26 1.19 3.49
CA PHE A 15 -8.76 0.97 4.85
C PHE A 15 -7.24 0.90 4.83
N ILE A 16 -6.60 1.60 5.77
CA ILE A 16 -5.15 1.53 5.99
C ILE A 16 -4.93 1.00 7.40
N ILE A 17 -4.25 -0.13 7.50
CA ILE A 17 -4.05 -0.82 8.77
C ILE A 17 -2.56 -0.84 9.08
N THR A 18 -2.17 -0.28 10.22
CA THR A 18 -0.76 -0.14 10.60
C THR A 18 -0.31 -1.15 11.66
N GLY A 19 -1.19 -2.01 12.11
CA GLY A 19 -0.88 -2.98 13.14
C GLY A 19 -1.54 -4.34 12.92
N ASN A 20 -1.08 -5.31 13.68
CA ASN A 20 -1.72 -6.61 13.80
C ASN A 20 -1.49 -7.16 15.21
N HIS A 21 -1.92 -8.39 15.45
CA HIS A 21 -1.71 -9.07 16.71
C HIS A 21 -0.65 -10.15 16.59
N GLN A 22 0.08 -10.37 17.68
CA GLN A 22 0.99 -11.49 17.77
C GLN A 22 0.18 -12.78 17.85
N VAL A 23 0.50 -13.75 16.98
CA VAL A 23 -0.32 -14.96 16.82
C VAL A 23 0.45 -16.24 17.15
N ASN A 24 1.72 -16.14 17.48
CA ASN A 24 2.61 -17.28 17.61
C ASN A 24 3.03 -17.58 19.05
N GLN A 25 2.33 -17.07 20.03
CA GLN A 25 2.62 -17.37 21.43
C GLN A 25 1.88 -18.64 21.85
N ILE A 26 2.64 -19.70 22.13
CA ILE A 26 2.10 -20.98 22.56
C ILE A 26 1.53 -20.85 23.98
N GLY A 27 0.34 -21.40 24.20
CA GLY A 27 -0.29 -21.45 25.52
C GLY A 27 -1.14 -20.22 25.87
N LYS A 28 -1.31 -19.27 24.92
CA LYS A 28 -2.20 -18.13 25.10
C LYS A 28 -3.14 -17.93 23.92
N CYS A 29 -4.36 -17.53 24.21
CA CYS A 29 -5.24 -17.02 23.17
C CYS A 29 -4.69 -15.70 22.65
N ILE A 30 -4.94 -15.38 21.37
CA ILE A 30 -4.43 -14.16 20.74
C ILE A 30 -4.83 -12.91 21.56
N ILE A 31 -6.06 -12.87 22.04
CA ILE A 31 -6.58 -11.73 22.83
C ILE A 31 -5.86 -11.52 24.16
N ASP A 32 -5.26 -12.58 24.70
CA ASP A 32 -4.60 -12.55 26.01
C ASP A 32 -3.10 -12.23 25.93
N VAL A 33 -2.58 -12.00 24.73
CA VAL A 33 -1.18 -11.59 24.55
C VAL A 33 -1.06 -10.10 24.87
N GLU A 34 -0.44 -9.79 26.01
CA GLU A 34 -0.41 -8.44 26.58
C GLU A 34 0.52 -7.47 25.87
N LYS A 35 1.61 -7.98 25.30
CA LYS A 35 2.60 -7.14 24.62
C LYS A 35 2.65 -7.42 23.15
N LYS A 36 2.37 -6.38 22.36
CA LYS A 36 2.74 -6.37 20.96
C LYS A 36 4.26 -6.20 20.87
N THR A 37 4.88 -6.99 20.04
CA THR A 37 6.26 -6.75 19.64
C THR A 37 6.30 -5.55 18.68
N GLU A 38 7.48 -4.95 18.49
CA GLU A 38 7.67 -3.89 17.49
C GLU A 38 7.24 -4.32 16.08
N ARG A 39 7.27 -5.62 15.80
CA ARG A 39 6.84 -6.18 14.51
C ARG A 39 5.34 -6.18 14.30
N CYS A 40 4.54 -5.96 15.35
CA CYS A 40 3.09 -5.90 15.21
C CYS A 40 2.62 -4.61 14.56
N ASP A 41 3.37 -3.54 14.70
CA ASP A 41 3.03 -2.25 14.10
C ASP A 41 4.11 -1.85 13.10
N ALA A 42 3.69 -1.33 11.96
CA ALA A 42 4.60 -0.81 10.94
C ALA A 42 3.93 0.30 10.14
N ASP A 43 4.71 1.31 9.80
CA ASP A 43 4.23 2.47 9.08
C ASP A 43 3.79 2.10 7.66
N VAL A 44 2.78 2.81 7.18
CA VAL A 44 2.33 2.74 5.79
C VAL A 44 2.70 4.05 5.10
N VAL A 45 3.28 3.96 3.92
CA VAL A 45 3.65 5.12 3.11
C VAL A 45 2.96 5.00 1.76
N ILE A 46 2.25 6.06 1.38
CA ILE A 46 1.69 6.20 0.03
C ILE A 46 2.40 7.40 -0.60
N GLU A 47 3.12 7.16 -1.68
CA GLU A 47 3.88 8.19 -2.36
C GLU A 47 2.99 9.05 -3.25
N ASP A 48 3.59 9.93 -4.05
CA ASP A 48 2.86 10.89 -4.87
C ASP A 48 2.20 10.22 -6.10
N ASP A 49 1.15 10.84 -6.62
CA ASP A 49 0.50 10.42 -7.88
C ASP A 49 0.02 8.98 -7.84
N VAL A 50 -0.70 8.61 -6.79
CA VAL A 50 -1.22 7.25 -6.58
C VAL A 50 -2.74 7.26 -6.65
N TRP A 51 -3.29 6.26 -7.30
CA TRP A 51 -4.74 6.01 -7.29
C TRP A 51 -5.03 4.70 -6.57
N ILE A 52 -5.81 4.78 -5.50
CA ILE A 52 -6.23 3.62 -4.72
C ILE A 52 -7.73 3.39 -4.94
N GLY A 53 -8.05 2.27 -5.57
CA GLY A 53 -9.43 1.92 -5.91
C GLY A 53 -10.31 1.65 -4.69
N ALA A 54 -11.62 1.73 -4.90
CA ALA A 54 -12.63 1.55 -3.86
C ALA A 54 -12.46 0.22 -3.12
N GLY A 55 -12.66 0.22 -1.81
CA GLY A 55 -12.66 -0.99 -0.99
C GLY A 55 -11.29 -1.65 -0.81
N THR A 56 -10.22 -0.99 -1.19
CA THR A 56 -8.85 -1.50 -1.00
C THR A 56 -8.49 -1.50 0.47
N ILE A 57 -7.80 -2.55 0.91
CA ILE A 57 -7.23 -2.64 2.25
C ILE A 57 -5.71 -2.69 2.10
N ILE A 58 -5.03 -1.75 2.75
CA ILE A 58 -3.56 -1.66 2.75
C ILE A 58 -3.07 -2.10 4.12
N LEU A 59 -2.24 -3.12 4.15
CA LEU A 59 -1.75 -3.69 5.40
C LEU A 59 -0.46 -3.02 5.87
N LYS A 60 -0.12 -3.27 7.12
CA LYS A 60 1.03 -2.66 7.78
C LYS A 60 2.32 -2.85 7.00
N GLY A 61 3.19 -1.85 7.08
CA GLY A 61 4.53 -1.91 6.50
C GLY A 61 4.59 -1.72 4.99
N VAL A 62 3.44 -1.53 4.33
CA VAL A 62 3.40 -1.39 2.88
C VAL A 62 3.82 0.01 2.45
N ARG A 63 4.64 0.07 1.41
CA ARG A 63 4.96 1.29 0.69
C ARG A 63 4.37 1.22 -0.71
N ILE A 64 3.48 2.13 -1.02
CA ILE A 64 2.91 2.24 -2.36
C ILE A 64 3.74 3.26 -3.14
N GLY A 65 4.45 2.77 -4.15
CA GLY A 65 5.38 3.57 -4.94
C GLY A 65 4.67 4.64 -5.77
N ARG A 66 5.36 5.75 -6.00
CA ARG A 66 4.80 6.87 -6.77
C ARG A 66 4.24 6.41 -8.11
N GLY A 67 3.16 7.00 -8.49
CA GLY A 67 2.51 6.69 -9.76
C GLY A 67 1.78 5.35 -9.80
N SER A 68 1.73 4.59 -8.71
CA SER A 68 1.03 3.30 -8.67
C SER A 68 -0.47 3.44 -8.76
N VAL A 69 -1.09 2.43 -9.34
CA VAL A 69 -2.55 2.26 -9.34
C VAL A 69 -2.87 0.96 -8.62
N ILE A 70 -3.84 1.02 -7.71
CA ILE A 70 -4.34 -0.16 -7.00
C ILE A 70 -5.81 -0.36 -7.40
N GLY A 71 -6.10 -1.50 -7.99
CA GLY A 71 -7.47 -1.83 -8.41
C GLY A 71 -8.43 -1.99 -7.24
N ALA A 72 -9.71 -1.73 -7.48
CA ALA A 72 -10.75 -1.81 -6.46
C ALA A 72 -10.79 -3.19 -5.79
N GLY A 73 -11.06 -3.22 -4.49
CA GLY A 73 -11.19 -4.45 -3.72
C GLY A 73 -9.91 -5.20 -3.47
N SER A 74 -8.76 -4.60 -3.72
CA SER A 74 -7.46 -5.24 -3.51
C SER A 74 -7.06 -5.31 -2.04
N ILE A 75 -6.28 -6.32 -1.70
CA ILE A 75 -5.63 -6.44 -0.39
C ILE A 75 -4.13 -6.30 -0.61
N VAL A 76 -3.57 -5.15 -0.26
CA VAL A 76 -2.17 -4.84 -0.51
C VAL A 76 -1.32 -5.30 0.66
N THR A 77 -0.50 -6.32 0.42
CA THR A 77 0.33 -6.97 1.45
C THR A 77 1.82 -6.70 1.28
N LYS A 78 2.23 -6.15 0.14
CA LYS A 78 3.63 -5.88 -0.20
C LYS A 78 3.76 -4.54 -0.88
N ASP A 79 4.97 -4.00 -0.87
CA ASP A 79 5.29 -2.76 -1.58
C ASP A 79 4.96 -2.87 -3.07
N THR A 80 4.57 -1.76 -3.67
CA THR A 80 4.33 -1.69 -5.11
C THR A 80 5.46 -0.93 -5.80
N GLN A 81 5.81 -1.41 -6.98
CA GLN A 81 6.80 -0.75 -7.83
C GLN A 81 6.25 0.60 -8.31
N PRO A 82 7.06 1.66 -8.36
CA PRO A 82 6.62 2.91 -8.96
C PRO A 82 6.04 2.71 -10.37
N TYR A 83 4.95 3.40 -10.65
CA TYR A 83 4.23 3.36 -11.94
C TYR A 83 3.67 2.00 -12.34
N SER A 84 3.47 1.11 -11.38
CA SER A 84 2.83 -0.19 -11.63
C SER A 84 1.32 -0.12 -11.44
N ILE A 85 0.62 -0.99 -12.15
CA ILE A 85 -0.81 -1.25 -11.96
C ILE A 85 -0.94 -2.59 -11.26
N ASN A 86 -1.64 -2.60 -10.13
CA ASN A 86 -1.73 -3.74 -9.24
C ASN A 86 -3.18 -4.02 -8.88
N ALA A 87 -3.53 -5.27 -8.68
CA ALA A 87 -4.88 -5.65 -8.24
C ALA A 87 -4.91 -7.04 -7.62
N GLY A 88 -5.99 -7.31 -6.92
CA GLY A 88 -6.34 -8.63 -6.43
C GLY A 88 -6.13 -8.86 -4.94
N ASN A 89 -6.38 -10.08 -4.51
CA ASN A 89 -6.19 -10.53 -3.14
C ASN A 89 -5.48 -11.89 -3.15
N PRO A 90 -4.20 -11.95 -2.78
CA PRO A 90 -3.33 -10.81 -2.46
C PRO A 90 -3.03 -9.98 -3.71
N CYS A 91 -2.85 -8.69 -3.51
CA CYS A 91 -2.57 -7.76 -4.59
C CYS A 91 -1.26 -8.12 -5.31
N ARG A 92 -1.30 -8.10 -6.63
CA ARG A 92 -0.15 -8.41 -7.48
C ARG A 92 -0.05 -7.40 -8.61
N LYS A 93 1.17 -7.17 -9.08
CA LYS A 93 1.42 -6.34 -10.26
C LYS A 93 0.80 -7.01 -11.50
N ILE A 94 0.02 -6.24 -12.24
CA ILE A 94 -0.57 -6.66 -13.52
C ILE A 94 0.32 -6.21 -14.67
N ARG A 95 0.69 -4.93 -14.68
CA ARG A 95 1.55 -4.31 -15.71
C ARG A 95 2.05 -2.96 -15.25
N MET A 96 2.89 -2.33 -16.05
CA MET A 96 3.29 -0.94 -15.85
C MET A 96 2.28 0.01 -16.49
N ARG A 97 2.15 1.22 -15.92
CA ARG A 97 1.38 2.32 -16.56
C ARG A 97 2.04 2.77 -17.84
N PHE A 98 3.35 2.87 -17.80
CA PHE A 98 4.17 3.52 -18.82
C PHE A 98 5.39 2.67 -19.13
N THR A 99 5.95 2.88 -20.31
CA THR A 99 7.31 2.43 -20.62
C THR A 99 8.33 3.29 -19.85
N ASP A 100 9.58 2.85 -19.81
CA ASP A 100 10.63 3.60 -19.14
C ASP A 100 10.81 5.01 -19.71
N SER A 101 10.73 5.15 -21.04
CA SER A 101 10.84 6.46 -21.68
C SER A 101 9.64 7.36 -21.38
N GLU A 102 8.46 6.77 -21.29
CA GLU A 102 7.24 7.50 -20.90
C GLU A 102 7.29 7.97 -19.44
N ILE A 103 7.83 7.15 -18.53
CA ILE A 103 8.05 7.54 -17.14
C ILE A 103 8.97 8.76 -17.08
N GLU A 104 10.07 8.72 -17.81
CA GLU A 104 11.02 9.84 -17.87
C GLU A 104 10.35 11.11 -18.37
N GLU A 105 9.60 11.03 -19.45
CA GLU A 105 8.86 12.15 -20.01
C GLU A 105 7.79 12.68 -19.04
N HIS A 106 7.05 11.79 -18.41
CA HIS A 106 6.03 12.14 -17.42
C HIS A 106 6.63 12.89 -16.24
N GLU A 107 7.74 12.38 -15.69
CA GLU A 107 8.41 13.03 -14.55
C GLU A 107 8.97 14.41 -14.92
N LYS A 108 9.49 14.57 -16.13
CA LYS A 108 9.94 15.88 -16.63
C LYS A 108 8.80 16.90 -16.68
N ARG A 109 7.65 16.47 -17.19
CA ARG A 109 6.47 17.36 -17.31
C ARG A 109 5.89 17.75 -15.96
N LEU A 110 5.98 16.84 -14.96
CA LEU A 110 5.51 17.13 -13.61
C LEU A 110 6.41 18.13 -12.87
N ARG A 111 7.67 18.25 -13.30
CA ARG A 111 8.66 19.16 -12.71
C ARG A 111 9.15 20.15 -13.77
N PRO A 112 8.29 21.15 -14.14
CA PRO A 112 8.68 22.14 -15.12
C PRO A 112 9.80 23.06 -14.61
#